data_492b65997fb6034854b335e70e601953
#
_entry.id   492b65997fb6034854b335e70e601953
#
_cell.length_a   1.000
_cell.length_b   1.000
_cell.length_c   1.000
_cell.angle_alpha   90.00
_cell.angle_beta   90.00
_cell.angle_gamma   90.00
#
_symmetry.space_group_name_H-M   'P 1'
#
loop_
_entity.id
_entity.type
_entity.pdbx_description
1 polymer ?
#
loop_
_entity_poly.entity_id
_entity_poly.type
_entity_poly.pdbx_seq_one_letter_code
_entity_poly.pdbx_strand_id
1 'polypeptide(L)'
;MKLGGRVRRIIGVGAHYTNEDEPPQKAAVLQLCVDELCLVYHIAAATKWPKRLTEMLQHEKSITFAGFSIESDKEKLKLSGMEINPNKFIDIQRKWRVPYTGKEYDSLTDVAASVIHPFYKGMKNKINTPEDYKLWATSELPDNLIDNLADVHVPGEKHEYTKTLTGVELHGKETLEIICTSEPDKADQMMSRLRMKGGGLYPSFIGVDVEYTDKEKPPQMAAVLQLCVEELCLVYHIATTTKWPKRLKDFLQEEKLYAFVGFSIGGDKQKLAEFGLEINPNNFIDMQRKWKDPKNDKYYDSLADVAGGVIHPFYERMKKKMKREDHKLWATSPLPDNLITYAGIDAYATYKSWKTIDNIVTGLSLKRS
;
A
#
# COMPACT_ATOMS: atom_id res chain seq x y z
N MET A 1 -37.65 16.72 14.20
CA MET A 1 -37.05 16.12 15.42
C MET A 1 -35.54 16.25 15.29
N LYS A 2 -34.88 17.23 15.94
CA LYS A 2 -33.43 17.43 15.91
C LYS A 2 -32.79 16.46 16.89
N LEU A 3 -32.17 15.42 16.41
CA LEU A 3 -31.27 14.56 17.18
C LEU A 3 -29.99 15.31 17.45
N GLY A 4 -29.92 16.01 18.58
CA GLY A 4 -28.71 16.58 19.11
C GLY A 4 -27.75 15.50 19.65
N GLY A 5 -27.19 14.67 18.79
CA GLY A 5 -26.17 13.72 19.19
C GLY A 5 -24.86 14.48 19.45
N ARG A 6 -24.44 14.56 20.73
CA ARG A 6 -23.06 14.97 21.06
C ARG A 6 -22.11 14.02 20.31
N VAL A 7 -21.31 14.56 19.42
CA VAL A 7 -20.22 13.81 18.77
C VAL A 7 -19.28 13.37 19.89
N ARG A 8 -19.26 12.08 20.20
CA ARG A 8 -18.29 11.52 21.14
C ARG A 8 -16.93 11.51 20.46
N ARG A 9 -15.95 12.15 21.05
CA ARG A 9 -14.57 12.08 20.58
C ARG A 9 -13.99 10.72 20.92
N ILE A 10 -13.42 10.05 19.95
CA ILE A 10 -12.72 8.79 20.14
C ILE A 10 -11.22 9.08 20.19
N ILE A 11 -10.55 8.54 21.19
CA ILE A 11 -9.09 8.60 21.35
C ILE A 11 -8.56 7.19 21.30
N GLY A 12 -7.61 6.94 20.38
CA GLY A 12 -6.85 5.69 20.35
C GLY A 12 -5.96 5.59 21.59
N VAL A 13 -5.92 4.40 22.22
CA VAL A 13 -5.10 4.16 23.40
C VAL A 13 -4.30 2.88 23.25
N GLY A 14 -3.02 2.92 23.63
CA GLY A 14 -2.14 1.78 23.72
C GLY A 14 -1.17 1.94 24.90
N ALA A 15 -0.61 0.84 25.37
CA ALA A 15 0.41 0.87 26.40
C ALA A 15 1.56 -0.10 26.08
N HIS A 16 2.78 0.30 26.46
CA HIS A 16 3.95 -0.57 26.47
C HIS A 16 4.38 -0.81 27.90
N TYR A 17 5.07 -1.92 28.14
CA TYR A 17 5.26 -2.44 29.49
C TYR A 17 6.73 -2.54 29.85
N THR A 18 7.00 -2.60 31.14
CA THR A 18 8.33 -2.95 31.68
C THR A 18 8.67 -4.41 31.32
N ASN A 19 9.94 -4.78 31.52
CA ASN A 19 10.42 -6.13 31.24
C ASN A 19 9.55 -7.21 31.94
N GLU A 20 9.22 -8.27 31.21
CA GLU A 20 8.48 -9.43 31.75
C GLU A 20 9.26 -10.21 32.80
N ASP A 21 10.59 -10.18 32.71
CA ASP A 21 11.50 -10.86 33.64
C ASP A 21 11.54 -10.18 35.04
N GLU A 22 10.94 -8.98 35.16
CA GLU A 22 10.91 -8.19 36.41
C GLU A 22 9.47 -7.97 36.90
N PRO A 23 8.83 -8.97 37.51
CA PRO A 23 7.46 -8.83 38.00
C PRO A 23 7.35 -7.89 39.22
N PRO A 24 6.22 -7.19 39.39
CA PRO A 24 5.08 -7.17 38.49
C PRO A 24 5.32 -6.28 37.28
N GLN A 25 5.03 -6.80 36.08
CA GLN A 25 5.09 -6.03 34.85
C GLN A 25 4.10 -4.85 34.92
N LYS A 26 4.57 -3.64 34.70
CA LYS A 26 3.81 -2.38 34.77
C LYS A 26 3.77 -1.69 33.42
N ALA A 27 2.80 -0.78 33.26
CA ALA A 27 2.84 0.12 32.10
C ALA A 27 4.06 1.06 32.22
N ALA A 28 4.86 1.10 31.19
CA ALA A 28 6.03 1.96 31.06
C ALA A 28 5.74 3.20 30.21
N VAL A 29 4.91 3.05 29.19
CA VAL A 29 4.53 4.11 28.27
C VAL A 29 3.03 4.04 28.02
N LEU A 30 2.35 5.20 27.99
CA LEU A 30 0.97 5.36 27.53
C LEU A 30 0.95 6.17 26.23
N GLN A 31 0.26 5.66 25.26
CA GLN A 31 0.01 6.34 23.99
C GLN A 31 -1.45 6.77 23.89
N LEU A 32 -1.70 8.01 23.47
CA LEU A 32 -3.01 8.55 23.22
C LEU A 32 -3.00 9.27 21.87
N CYS A 33 -3.79 8.79 20.92
CA CYS A 33 -3.82 9.34 19.56
C CYS A 33 -5.21 9.84 19.20
N VAL A 34 -5.28 11.05 18.66
CA VAL A 34 -6.48 11.69 18.11
C VAL A 34 -6.11 12.32 16.76
N ASP A 35 -6.79 11.94 15.72
CA ASP A 35 -6.47 12.35 14.36
C ASP A 35 -4.97 12.13 14.06
N GLU A 36 -4.21 13.15 13.77
CA GLU A 36 -2.78 13.08 13.45
C GLU A 36 -1.87 13.35 14.67
N LEU A 37 -2.45 13.58 15.84
CA LEU A 37 -1.70 13.88 17.05
C LEU A 37 -1.60 12.66 17.95
N CYS A 38 -0.38 12.27 18.29
CA CYS A 38 -0.09 11.25 19.29
C CYS A 38 0.66 11.86 20.49
N LEU A 39 0.12 11.65 21.68
CA LEU A 39 0.82 11.87 22.94
C LEU A 39 1.47 10.56 23.36
N VAL A 40 2.79 10.57 23.52
CA VAL A 40 3.55 9.50 24.15
C VAL A 40 3.93 9.97 25.55
N TYR A 41 3.34 9.34 26.57
CA TYR A 41 3.62 9.68 27.96
C TYR A 41 4.47 8.57 28.60
N HIS A 42 5.70 8.91 28.97
CA HIS A 42 6.67 7.99 29.56
C HIS A 42 6.40 7.84 31.07
N ILE A 43 5.63 6.81 31.41
CA ILE A 43 5.21 6.54 32.78
C ILE A 43 6.39 6.14 33.67
N ALA A 44 7.30 5.32 33.16
CA ALA A 44 8.43 4.78 33.92
C ALA A 44 9.38 5.87 34.41
N ALA A 45 9.53 6.96 33.65
CA ALA A 45 10.35 8.11 34.06
C ALA A 45 9.58 9.18 34.87
N ALA A 46 8.24 9.07 34.92
CA ALA A 46 7.40 10.09 35.54
C ALA A 46 7.37 9.94 37.07
N THR A 47 7.61 11.02 37.80
CA THR A 47 7.51 11.05 39.25
C THR A 47 6.07 11.13 39.75
N LYS A 48 5.15 11.62 38.90
CA LYS A 48 3.70 11.74 39.21
C LYS A 48 2.90 11.83 37.95
N TRP A 49 1.64 11.40 38.01
CA TRP A 49 0.70 11.56 36.90
C TRP A 49 0.24 13.02 36.75
N PRO A 50 0.21 13.56 35.51
CA PRO A 50 -0.36 14.87 35.27
C PRO A 50 -1.85 14.90 35.61
N LYS A 51 -2.29 15.86 36.43
CA LYS A 51 -3.65 15.97 36.91
C LYS A 51 -4.69 15.94 35.77
N ARG A 52 -4.44 16.72 34.68
CA ARG A 52 -5.35 16.76 33.52
C ARG A 52 -5.44 15.43 32.79
N LEU A 53 -4.34 14.69 32.69
CA LEU A 53 -4.34 13.36 32.07
C LEU A 53 -5.18 12.38 32.89
N THR A 54 -5.01 12.39 34.21
CA THR A 54 -5.81 11.60 35.14
C THR A 54 -7.31 11.94 35.03
N GLU A 55 -7.66 13.23 35.07
CA GLU A 55 -9.04 13.68 34.94
C GLU A 55 -9.66 13.24 33.60
N MET A 56 -8.92 13.34 32.49
CA MET A 56 -9.36 12.91 31.17
C MET A 56 -9.63 11.41 31.12
N LEU A 57 -8.72 10.59 31.64
CA LEU A 57 -8.85 9.13 31.64
C LEU A 57 -9.97 8.64 32.56
N GLN A 58 -10.24 9.32 33.67
CA GLN A 58 -11.20 8.90 34.69
C GLN A 58 -12.59 9.55 34.53
N HIS A 59 -12.65 10.85 34.27
CA HIS A 59 -13.86 11.63 34.50
C HIS A 59 -14.48 12.27 33.24
N GLU A 60 -13.72 12.49 32.17
CA GLU A 60 -14.21 13.18 30.98
C GLU A 60 -15.31 12.38 30.26
N LYS A 61 -16.55 12.87 30.32
CA LYS A 61 -17.74 12.16 29.80
C LYS A 61 -17.89 12.21 28.27
N SER A 62 -17.24 13.14 27.62
CA SER A 62 -17.33 13.37 26.17
C SER A 62 -16.36 12.50 25.37
N ILE A 63 -15.45 11.81 26.02
CA ILE A 63 -14.38 11.00 25.41
C ILE A 63 -14.68 9.52 25.57
N THR A 64 -14.43 8.77 24.51
CA THR A 64 -14.39 7.31 24.49
C THR A 64 -12.99 6.87 24.05
N PHE A 65 -12.34 6.01 24.80
CA PHE A 65 -11.04 5.44 24.46
C PHE A 65 -11.23 4.12 23.69
N ALA A 66 -10.47 3.93 22.64
CA ALA A 66 -10.47 2.70 21.84
C ALA A 66 -9.06 2.10 21.80
N GLY A 67 -8.93 0.85 22.20
CA GLY A 67 -7.68 0.12 22.16
C GLY A 67 -7.88 -1.32 21.74
N PHE A 68 -6.79 -2.01 21.42
CA PHE A 68 -6.81 -3.43 21.07
C PHE A 68 -6.32 -4.26 22.25
N SER A 69 -7.11 -5.27 22.68
CA SER A 69 -6.78 -6.10 23.85
C SER A 69 -6.58 -5.30 25.15
N ILE A 70 -7.40 -4.26 25.33
CA ILE A 70 -7.20 -3.20 26.34
C ILE A 70 -7.34 -3.69 27.79
N GLU A 71 -7.87 -4.87 28.05
CA GLU A 71 -8.04 -5.37 29.43
C GLU A 71 -6.70 -5.56 30.12
N SER A 72 -5.69 -6.11 29.42
CA SER A 72 -4.33 -6.22 29.92
C SER A 72 -3.71 -4.86 30.22
N ASP A 73 -3.96 -3.87 29.36
CA ASP A 73 -3.46 -2.50 29.53
C ASP A 73 -4.02 -1.83 30.79
N LYS A 74 -5.32 -2.03 31.05
CA LYS A 74 -5.99 -1.48 32.26
C LYS A 74 -5.34 -2.00 33.55
N GLU A 75 -5.09 -3.29 33.63
CA GLU A 75 -4.46 -3.91 34.79
C GLU A 75 -3.05 -3.33 35.02
N LYS A 76 -2.25 -3.26 33.98
CA LYS A 76 -0.87 -2.75 34.07
C LYS A 76 -0.80 -1.25 34.33
N LEU A 77 -1.72 -0.47 33.78
CA LEU A 77 -1.87 0.96 34.11
C LEU A 77 -2.25 1.15 35.58
N LYS A 78 -3.13 0.30 36.11
CA LYS A 78 -3.51 0.32 37.54
C LYS A 78 -2.29 0.03 38.44
N LEU A 79 -1.48 -0.95 38.06
CA LEU A 79 -0.21 -1.24 38.77
C LEU A 79 0.79 -0.08 38.70
N SER A 80 0.67 0.77 37.68
CA SER A 80 1.48 2.00 37.54
C SER A 80 0.82 3.22 38.19
N GLY A 81 -0.22 3.02 39.01
CA GLY A 81 -0.92 4.09 39.76
C GLY A 81 -1.98 4.85 38.96
N MET A 82 -2.41 4.35 37.78
CA MET A 82 -3.48 4.96 36.99
C MET A 82 -4.71 4.07 36.97
N GLU A 83 -5.77 4.48 37.63
CA GLU A 83 -7.09 3.89 37.46
C GLU A 83 -7.82 4.53 36.29
N ILE A 84 -8.29 3.71 35.36
CA ILE A 84 -9.09 4.15 34.22
C ILE A 84 -10.54 3.72 34.41
N ASN A 85 -11.48 4.58 33.98
CA ASN A 85 -12.89 4.24 34.03
C ASN A 85 -13.22 3.15 33.00
N PRO A 86 -13.59 1.92 33.41
CA PRO A 86 -13.80 0.80 32.51
C PRO A 86 -14.94 1.03 31.51
N ASN A 87 -15.91 1.87 31.85
CA ASN A 87 -17.07 2.13 30.99
C ASN A 87 -16.78 3.06 29.81
N LYS A 88 -15.56 3.58 29.73
CA LYS A 88 -15.15 4.51 28.65
C LYS A 88 -14.27 3.85 27.61
N PHE A 89 -13.94 2.59 27.77
CA PHE A 89 -13.03 1.89 26.88
C PHE A 89 -13.79 0.93 25.97
N ILE A 90 -13.46 1.01 24.69
CA ILE A 90 -13.89 0.06 23.68
C ILE A 90 -12.70 -0.83 23.36
N ASP A 91 -12.86 -2.12 23.59
CA ASP A 91 -11.91 -3.12 23.12
C ASP A 91 -12.24 -3.48 21.65
N ILE A 92 -11.35 -3.08 20.76
CA ILE A 92 -11.51 -3.31 19.32
C ILE A 92 -11.50 -4.81 19.03
N GLN A 93 -10.64 -5.59 19.68
CA GLN A 93 -10.55 -7.04 19.50
C GLN A 93 -11.88 -7.72 19.81
N ARG A 94 -12.55 -7.31 20.86
CA ARG A 94 -13.85 -7.88 21.28
C ARG A 94 -15.03 -7.37 20.47
N LYS A 95 -14.96 -6.14 19.97
CA LYS A 95 -16.05 -5.49 19.25
C LYS A 95 -16.06 -5.77 17.75
N TRP A 96 -14.89 -6.01 17.15
CA TRP A 96 -14.74 -6.20 15.72
C TRP A 96 -14.30 -7.62 15.40
N ARG A 97 -14.95 -8.24 14.43
CA ARG A 97 -14.72 -9.63 14.05
C ARG A 97 -14.34 -9.71 12.58
N VAL A 98 -13.58 -10.72 12.21
CA VAL A 98 -13.30 -11.04 10.81
C VAL A 98 -14.62 -11.29 10.07
N PRO A 99 -14.97 -10.52 9.02
CA PRO A 99 -16.31 -10.52 8.42
C PRO A 99 -16.85 -11.88 8.00
N TYR A 100 -15.98 -12.74 7.46
CA TYR A 100 -16.41 -14.04 6.91
C TYR A 100 -16.34 -15.22 7.88
N THR A 101 -15.55 -15.11 8.94
CA THR A 101 -15.32 -16.21 9.87
C THR A 101 -15.91 -15.97 11.26
N GLY A 102 -16.22 -14.75 11.59
CA GLY A 102 -16.65 -14.32 12.92
C GLY A 102 -15.58 -14.44 14.01
N LYS A 103 -14.34 -14.81 13.63
CA LYS A 103 -13.22 -14.93 14.58
C LYS A 103 -12.72 -13.58 15.06
N GLU A 104 -12.09 -13.56 16.21
CA GLU A 104 -11.34 -12.40 16.70
C GLU A 104 -10.12 -12.18 15.81
N TYR A 105 -9.69 -10.92 15.70
CA TYR A 105 -8.41 -10.61 15.10
C TYR A 105 -7.29 -10.88 16.09
N ASP A 106 -6.16 -11.39 15.60
CA ASP A 106 -5.01 -11.74 16.45
C ASP A 106 -4.18 -10.52 16.84
N SER A 107 -4.29 -9.42 16.07
CA SER A 107 -3.52 -8.19 16.34
C SER A 107 -4.22 -6.94 15.85
N LEU A 108 -3.84 -5.79 16.41
CA LEU A 108 -4.29 -4.47 15.94
C LEU A 108 -3.89 -4.24 14.47
N THR A 109 -2.72 -4.72 14.07
CA THR A 109 -2.24 -4.60 12.69
C THR A 109 -3.11 -5.38 11.70
N ASP A 110 -3.66 -6.53 12.12
CA ASP A 110 -4.59 -7.30 11.28
C ASP A 110 -5.92 -6.56 11.13
N VAL A 111 -6.44 -5.94 12.21
CA VAL A 111 -7.63 -5.07 12.12
C VAL A 111 -7.37 -3.89 11.22
N ALA A 112 -6.28 -3.16 11.45
CA ALA A 112 -5.93 -1.99 10.66
C ALA A 112 -5.70 -2.33 9.18
N ALA A 113 -5.07 -3.48 8.90
CA ALA A 113 -4.90 -3.97 7.54
C ALA A 113 -6.23 -4.29 6.85
N SER A 114 -7.20 -4.81 7.60
CA SER A 114 -8.52 -5.15 7.05
C SER A 114 -9.44 -3.94 6.85
N VAL A 115 -9.37 -2.95 7.76
CA VAL A 115 -10.35 -1.84 7.83
C VAL A 115 -9.80 -0.55 7.22
N ILE A 116 -8.51 -0.27 7.39
CA ILE A 116 -7.88 0.97 6.97
C ILE A 116 -7.09 0.74 5.67
N HIS A 117 -5.98 0.01 5.76
CA HIS A 117 -5.11 -0.24 4.63
C HIS A 117 -4.20 -1.46 4.88
N PRO A 118 -4.00 -2.35 3.88
CA PRO A 118 -3.12 -3.52 3.98
C PRO A 118 -1.67 -3.23 4.40
N PHE A 119 -1.21 -2.00 4.22
CA PHE A 119 0.09 -1.52 4.71
C PHE A 119 0.35 -1.88 6.17
N TYR A 120 -0.70 -1.82 7.03
CA TYR A 120 -0.57 -2.10 8.46
C TYR A 120 -0.21 -3.56 8.78
N LYS A 121 -0.42 -4.50 7.85
CA LYS A 121 -0.03 -5.90 8.06
C LYS A 121 1.48 -6.08 8.28
N GLY A 122 2.28 -5.24 7.64
CA GLY A 122 3.74 -5.23 7.77
C GLY A 122 4.28 -4.62 9.06
N MET A 123 3.45 -3.95 9.85
CA MET A 123 3.91 -3.27 11.08
C MET A 123 4.06 -4.22 12.27
N LYS A 124 3.45 -5.41 12.24
CA LYS A 124 3.48 -6.39 13.33
C LYS A 124 4.90 -6.76 13.81
N ASN A 125 5.88 -6.70 12.93
CA ASN A 125 7.25 -7.12 13.21
C ASN A 125 8.23 -5.96 13.50
N LYS A 126 7.75 -4.72 13.49
CA LYS A 126 8.61 -3.56 13.70
C LYS A 126 8.72 -3.09 15.15
N ILE A 127 7.78 -3.47 15.98
CA ILE A 127 7.67 -2.99 17.36
C ILE A 127 7.43 -4.22 18.23
N ASN A 128 8.35 -4.57 19.11
CA ASN A 128 8.29 -5.63 20.13
C ASN A 128 9.35 -6.73 19.91
N THR A 129 10.62 -6.35 19.85
CA THR A 129 11.67 -7.30 20.12
C THR A 129 11.85 -7.44 21.67
N PRO A 130 12.35 -8.57 22.19
CA PRO A 130 12.62 -8.72 23.62
C PRO A 130 13.56 -7.62 24.15
N GLU A 131 14.45 -7.10 23.33
CA GLU A 131 15.35 -6.00 23.65
C GLU A 131 14.58 -4.68 23.86
N ASP A 132 13.54 -4.41 23.07
CA ASP A 132 12.74 -3.19 23.18
C ASP A 132 12.03 -3.10 24.53
N TYR A 133 11.55 -4.24 25.08
CA TYR A 133 10.89 -4.23 26.41
C TYR A 133 11.78 -3.74 27.54
N LYS A 134 13.09 -3.95 27.46
CA LYS A 134 14.05 -3.46 28.46
C LYS A 134 14.24 -1.96 28.37
N LEU A 135 14.09 -1.40 27.17
CA LEU A 135 14.28 0.02 26.93
C LEU A 135 13.08 0.88 27.37
N TRP A 136 11.88 0.30 27.44
CA TRP A 136 10.68 1.04 27.89
C TRP A 136 10.76 1.54 29.32
N ALA A 137 11.57 0.91 30.16
CA ALA A 137 11.74 1.25 31.57
C ALA A 137 12.93 2.18 31.84
N THR A 138 13.70 2.59 30.84
CA THR A 138 14.83 3.50 30.99
C THR A 138 14.39 4.92 31.32
N SER A 139 15.29 5.75 31.86
CA SER A 139 14.96 7.14 32.19
C SER A 139 14.72 8.03 30.98
N GLU A 140 15.33 7.70 29.85
CA GLU A 140 15.15 8.37 28.58
C GLU A 140 14.82 7.30 27.51
N LEU A 141 13.78 7.52 26.75
CA LEU A 141 13.45 6.66 25.61
C LEU A 141 14.38 7.01 24.45
N PRO A 142 15.01 6.02 23.82
CA PRO A 142 15.77 6.23 22.60
C PRO A 142 14.90 6.80 21.48
N ASP A 143 15.46 7.71 20.66
CA ASP A 143 14.72 8.37 19.56
C ASP A 143 14.07 7.37 18.59
N ASN A 144 14.77 6.27 18.28
CA ASN A 144 14.22 5.22 17.42
C ASN A 144 12.98 4.53 18.02
N LEU A 145 12.85 4.45 19.35
CA LEU A 145 11.63 3.95 20.00
C LEU A 145 10.53 5.01 20.00
N ILE A 146 10.87 6.27 20.21
CA ILE A 146 9.92 7.39 20.08
C ILE A 146 9.42 7.47 18.65
N ASP A 147 10.31 7.40 17.68
CA ASP A 147 9.97 7.35 16.27
C ASP A 147 9.10 6.13 15.92
N ASN A 148 9.39 4.95 16.44
CA ASN A 148 8.58 3.75 16.27
C ASN A 148 7.21 3.86 16.98
N LEU A 149 7.11 4.60 18.08
CA LEU A 149 5.84 4.91 18.75
C LEU A 149 5.07 6.01 18.03
N ALA A 150 5.79 6.98 17.48
CA ALA A 150 5.25 8.01 16.59
C ALA A 150 5.01 7.46 15.18
N ASP A 151 5.80 6.45 14.76
CA ASP A 151 5.61 5.59 13.59
C ASP A 151 4.49 4.54 13.75
N VAL A 152 3.63 4.67 14.74
CA VAL A 152 2.21 4.53 14.44
C VAL A 152 1.91 5.73 13.51
N HIS A 153 2.56 5.70 12.38
CA HIS A 153 2.16 6.45 11.24
C HIS A 153 0.68 6.07 11.04
N VAL A 154 -0.20 6.85 11.57
CA VAL A 154 -1.18 7.44 10.67
C VAL A 154 -0.28 7.95 9.57
N PRO A 155 -0.30 7.37 8.35
CA PRO A 155 0.62 7.80 7.30
C PRO A 155 0.57 9.31 7.35
N GLY A 156 1.63 9.91 7.97
CA GLY A 156 1.69 11.31 8.26
C GLY A 156 1.42 11.95 6.96
N GLU A 157 0.54 12.93 6.85
CA GLU A 157 0.09 13.45 5.60
C GLU A 157 0.88 12.85 4.44
N LYS A 158 0.47 11.67 3.98
CA LYS A 158 0.94 11.19 2.71
C LYS A 158 0.39 12.26 1.82
N HIS A 159 1.19 13.28 1.54
CA HIS A 159 0.80 14.32 0.62
C HIS A 159 0.54 13.59 -0.67
N GLU A 160 -0.76 13.27 -0.84
CA GLU A 160 -1.22 12.72 -2.10
C GLU A 160 -0.65 13.64 -3.14
N TYR A 161 0.04 13.12 -4.10
CA TYR A 161 0.71 13.91 -5.11
C TYR A 161 0.34 13.42 -6.51
N THR A 162 0.37 14.35 -7.43
CA THR A 162 0.30 14.04 -8.85
C THR A 162 1.44 14.71 -9.57
N LYS A 163 2.15 13.95 -10.39
CA LYS A 163 3.23 14.41 -11.24
C LYS A 163 2.97 13.95 -12.67
N THR A 164 3.11 14.84 -13.62
CA THR A 164 2.95 14.53 -15.03
C THR A 164 4.27 14.72 -15.75
N LEU A 165 4.72 13.66 -16.43
CA LEU A 165 5.85 13.71 -17.35
C LEU A 165 5.31 13.66 -18.77
N THR A 166 5.59 14.69 -19.56
CA THR A 166 5.19 14.79 -20.97
C THR A 166 6.42 14.73 -21.86
N GLY A 167 6.25 14.18 -23.07
CA GLY A 167 7.35 14.12 -24.02
C GLY A 167 8.46 13.14 -23.63
N VAL A 168 8.16 12.13 -22.81
CA VAL A 168 9.14 11.07 -22.50
C VAL A 168 9.48 10.35 -23.78
N GLU A 169 10.74 10.45 -24.20
CA GLU A 169 11.22 9.92 -25.47
C GLU A 169 11.18 8.38 -25.48
N LEU A 170 10.60 7.86 -26.52
CA LEU A 170 10.60 6.44 -26.89
C LEU A 170 11.51 6.20 -28.10
N HIS A 171 11.32 5.10 -28.81
CA HIS A 171 12.00 4.87 -30.07
C HIS A 171 11.44 5.76 -31.21
N GLY A 172 12.30 6.22 -32.10
CA GLY A 172 11.89 7.08 -33.21
C GLY A 172 11.50 8.49 -32.75
N LYS A 173 10.28 8.92 -33.11
CA LYS A 173 9.69 10.22 -32.70
C LYS A 173 8.50 10.06 -31.75
N GLU A 174 8.24 8.83 -31.31
CA GLU A 174 7.15 8.56 -30.38
C GLU A 174 7.50 9.11 -28.99
N THR A 175 6.52 9.67 -28.31
CA THR A 175 6.64 10.17 -26.95
C THR A 175 5.53 9.64 -26.08
N LEU A 176 5.80 9.50 -24.79
CA LEU A 176 4.87 8.99 -23.79
C LEU A 176 4.46 10.09 -22.83
N GLU A 177 3.16 10.14 -22.51
CA GLU A 177 2.63 10.91 -21.39
C GLU A 177 2.46 9.97 -20.19
N ILE A 178 3.09 10.29 -19.06
CA ILE A 178 3.01 9.51 -17.83
C ILE A 178 2.40 10.36 -16.73
N ILE A 179 1.30 9.92 -16.15
CA ILE A 179 0.72 10.52 -14.97
C ILE A 179 1.03 9.60 -13.78
N CYS A 180 1.90 10.06 -12.88
CA CYS A 180 2.17 9.41 -11.62
C CYS A 180 1.33 10.07 -10.53
N THR A 181 0.55 9.28 -9.79
CA THR A 181 -0.29 9.81 -8.73
C THR A 181 -0.49 8.83 -7.59
N SER A 182 -0.58 9.34 -6.38
CA SER A 182 -1.12 8.63 -5.21
C SER A 182 -2.52 9.11 -4.84
N GLU A 183 -3.03 10.16 -5.53
CA GLU A 183 -4.38 10.71 -5.32
C GLU A 183 -5.44 9.75 -5.90
N PRO A 184 -6.35 9.18 -5.09
CA PRO A 184 -7.37 8.26 -5.56
C PRO A 184 -8.31 8.85 -6.61
N ASP A 185 -8.72 10.10 -6.41
CA ASP A 185 -9.63 10.79 -7.31
C ASP A 185 -8.97 11.07 -8.67
N LYS A 186 -7.65 11.31 -8.67
CA LYS A 186 -6.88 11.49 -9.90
C LYS A 186 -6.71 10.17 -10.66
N ALA A 187 -6.41 9.09 -9.94
CA ALA A 187 -6.38 7.75 -10.53
C ALA A 187 -7.73 7.39 -11.16
N ASP A 188 -8.84 7.68 -10.47
CA ASP A 188 -10.19 7.45 -11.01
C ASP A 188 -10.51 8.26 -12.27
N GLN A 189 -10.02 9.50 -12.36
CA GLN A 189 -10.13 10.31 -13.57
C GLN A 189 -9.35 9.70 -14.74
N MET A 190 -8.18 9.11 -14.45
CA MET A 190 -7.35 8.48 -15.47
C MET A 190 -8.02 7.26 -16.12
N MET A 191 -8.93 6.56 -15.43
CA MET A 191 -9.67 5.44 -16.02
C MET A 191 -10.47 5.88 -17.23
N SER A 192 -11.12 7.03 -17.18
CA SER A 192 -11.85 7.61 -18.33
C SER A 192 -10.89 7.98 -19.45
N ARG A 193 -9.72 8.56 -19.15
CA ARG A 193 -8.71 8.94 -20.16
C ARG A 193 -8.15 7.70 -20.87
N LEU A 194 -7.80 6.65 -20.14
CA LEU A 194 -7.30 5.39 -20.70
C LEU A 194 -8.36 4.73 -21.62
N ARG A 195 -9.63 4.73 -21.23
CA ARG A 195 -10.74 4.24 -22.07
C ARG A 195 -10.86 5.03 -23.37
N MET A 196 -10.79 6.36 -23.31
CA MET A 196 -10.89 7.21 -24.50
C MET A 196 -9.73 7.04 -25.47
N LYS A 197 -8.50 6.83 -24.96
CA LYS A 197 -7.32 6.58 -25.81
C LYS A 197 -7.44 5.33 -26.66
N GLY A 198 -8.14 4.32 -26.20
CA GLY A 198 -8.43 3.09 -26.95
C GLY A 198 -9.45 3.24 -28.10
N GLY A 199 -9.81 4.46 -28.51
CA GLY A 199 -10.66 4.72 -29.67
C GLY A 199 -12.16 4.89 -29.36
N GLY A 200 -12.52 5.21 -28.12
CA GLY A 200 -13.89 5.53 -27.69
C GLY A 200 -14.80 4.33 -27.45
N LEU A 201 -14.47 3.19 -28.01
CA LEU A 201 -14.95 1.86 -27.66
C LEU A 201 -13.75 1.18 -27.00
N TYR A 202 -13.87 0.69 -25.84
CA TYR A 202 -12.91 -0.01 -24.97
C TYR A 202 -11.62 -0.49 -25.67
N PRO A 203 -10.42 -0.15 -25.17
CA PRO A 203 -9.21 -0.73 -25.71
C PRO A 203 -9.30 -2.25 -25.58
N SER A 204 -8.96 -2.98 -26.64
CA SER A 204 -8.99 -4.45 -26.61
C SER A 204 -8.12 -5.02 -25.51
N PHE A 205 -7.08 -4.28 -25.12
CA PHE A 205 -6.16 -4.65 -24.03
C PHE A 205 -5.46 -3.44 -23.44
N ILE A 206 -4.93 -3.63 -22.23
CA ILE A 206 -4.22 -2.64 -21.43
C ILE A 206 -2.93 -3.28 -20.96
N GLY A 207 -1.81 -2.60 -21.17
CA GLY A 207 -0.53 -3.01 -20.60
C GLY A 207 -0.55 -2.79 -19.09
N VAL A 208 -0.15 -3.80 -18.33
CA VAL A 208 -0.07 -3.73 -16.87
C VAL A 208 1.27 -4.25 -16.37
N ASP A 209 1.81 -3.57 -15.37
CA ASP A 209 3.00 -3.99 -14.65
C ASP A 209 2.93 -3.55 -13.18
N VAL A 210 3.76 -4.12 -12.31
CA VAL A 210 3.76 -3.87 -10.87
C VAL A 210 5.19 -3.81 -10.33
N GLU A 211 5.49 -2.75 -9.61
CA GLU A 211 6.74 -2.64 -8.87
C GLU A 211 6.52 -2.84 -7.37
N TYR A 212 7.57 -3.27 -6.68
CA TYR A 212 7.49 -3.73 -5.30
C TYR A 212 8.36 -2.92 -4.37
N THR A 213 7.96 -2.89 -3.10
CA THR A 213 8.83 -2.39 -2.03
C THR A 213 10.11 -3.22 -1.91
N ASP A 214 11.10 -2.68 -1.21
CA ASP A 214 12.39 -3.34 -1.01
C ASP A 214 12.23 -4.76 -0.45
N LYS A 215 12.72 -5.76 -1.17
CA LYS A 215 12.69 -7.17 -0.76
C LYS A 215 13.53 -7.46 0.48
N GLU A 216 14.51 -6.61 0.77
CA GLU A 216 15.35 -6.72 1.97
C GLU A 216 14.61 -6.24 3.23
N LYS A 217 13.42 -5.63 3.04
CA LYS A 217 12.50 -5.18 4.12
C LYS A 217 11.16 -5.91 4.02
N PRO A 218 11.08 -7.17 4.47
CA PRO A 218 9.83 -7.94 4.39
C PRO A 218 8.73 -7.36 5.31
N PRO A 219 7.45 -7.54 4.95
CA PRO A 219 6.97 -8.21 3.75
C PRO A 219 7.13 -7.33 2.51
N GLN A 220 7.58 -7.92 1.39
CA GLN A 220 7.61 -7.23 0.12
C GLN A 220 6.18 -7.02 -0.40
N MET A 221 5.82 -5.77 -0.69
CA MET A 221 4.47 -5.35 -1.06
C MET A 221 4.44 -4.72 -2.45
N ALA A 222 3.27 -4.73 -3.11
CA ALA A 222 3.07 -3.92 -4.30
C ALA A 222 3.20 -2.43 -3.94
N ALA A 223 4.12 -1.73 -4.59
CA ALA A 223 4.38 -0.32 -4.35
C ALA A 223 3.77 0.58 -5.43
N VAL A 224 3.80 0.12 -6.67
CA VAL A 224 3.33 0.88 -7.83
C VAL A 224 2.58 -0.06 -8.78
N LEU A 225 1.42 0.37 -9.26
CA LEU A 225 0.69 -0.26 -10.36
C LEU A 225 0.79 0.64 -11.59
N GLN A 226 1.19 0.06 -12.72
CA GLN A 226 1.26 0.76 -13.98
C GLN A 226 0.17 0.25 -14.93
N LEU A 227 -0.50 1.17 -15.60
CA LEU A 227 -1.48 0.89 -16.66
C LEU A 227 -1.17 1.74 -17.88
N CYS A 228 -1.09 1.12 -19.06
CA CYS A 228 -0.81 1.84 -20.31
C CYS A 228 -1.75 1.48 -21.44
N VAL A 229 -2.22 2.50 -22.16
CA VAL A 229 -2.97 2.41 -23.42
C VAL A 229 -2.41 3.43 -24.38
N GLU A 230 -1.97 2.98 -25.55
CA GLU A 230 -1.27 3.82 -26.52
C GLU A 230 -0.10 4.59 -25.87
N GLU A 231 -0.01 5.89 -26.06
CA GLU A 231 1.03 6.75 -25.49
C GLU A 231 0.61 7.42 -24.17
N LEU A 232 -0.32 6.82 -23.42
CA LEU A 232 -0.77 7.32 -22.13
C LEU A 232 -0.60 6.26 -21.05
N CYS A 233 0.19 6.56 -20.01
CA CYS A 233 0.39 5.70 -18.85
C CYS A 233 -0.11 6.35 -17.55
N LEU A 234 -0.76 5.55 -16.73
CA LEU A 234 -0.95 5.79 -15.32
C LEU A 234 0.09 5.02 -14.52
N VAL A 235 0.82 5.69 -13.67
CA VAL A 235 1.69 5.12 -12.63
C VAL A 235 1.02 5.42 -11.30
N TYR A 236 0.27 4.45 -10.77
CA TYR A 236 -0.44 4.62 -9.51
C TYR A 236 0.43 4.18 -8.34
N HIS A 237 0.79 5.14 -7.47
CA HIS A 237 1.70 4.91 -6.35
C HIS A 237 0.96 4.36 -5.14
N ILE A 238 0.80 3.03 -5.08
CA ILE A 238 0.06 2.28 -4.06
C ILE A 238 0.65 2.51 -2.67
N ALA A 239 1.99 2.49 -2.56
CA ALA A 239 2.69 2.57 -1.27
C ALA A 239 2.38 3.86 -0.48
N THR A 240 1.88 4.91 -1.15
CA THR A 240 1.61 6.21 -0.53
C THR A 240 0.16 6.67 -0.63
N THR A 241 -0.73 5.86 -1.20
CA THR A 241 -2.16 6.20 -1.22
C THR A 241 -2.80 6.10 0.14
N THR A 242 -3.79 6.95 0.40
CA THR A 242 -4.54 6.97 1.67
C THR A 242 -5.80 6.12 1.61
N LYS A 243 -6.37 5.95 0.42
CA LYS A 243 -7.58 5.14 0.17
C LYS A 243 -7.53 4.54 -1.23
N TRP A 244 -8.30 3.47 -1.46
CA TRP A 244 -8.39 2.87 -2.79
C TRP A 244 -9.26 3.68 -3.74
N PRO A 245 -8.79 3.98 -4.96
CA PRO A 245 -9.63 4.58 -6.01
C PRO A 245 -10.69 3.57 -6.44
N LYS A 246 -11.95 3.97 -6.30
CA LYS A 246 -13.08 3.08 -6.57
C LYS A 246 -13.16 2.65 -8.02
N ARG A 247 -13.04 3.62 -8.95
CA ARG A 247 -13.13 3.34 -10.39
C ARG A 247 -11.97 2.51 -10.90
N LEU A 248 -10.76 2.71 -10.35
CA LEU A 248 -9.61 1.86 -10.66
C LEU A 248 -9.85 0.43 -10.22
N LYS A 249 -10.38 0.24 -9.01
CA LYS A 249 -10.72 -1.09 -8.49
C LYS A 249 -11.78 -1.77 -9.36
N ASP A 250 -12.88 -1.06 -9.64
CA ASP A 250 -13.96 -1.57 -10.51
C ASP A 250 -13.40 -1.91 -11.90
N PHE A 251 -12.51 -1.06 -12.44
CA PHE A 251 -11.90 -1.25 -13.75
C PHE A 251 -11.05 -2.53 -13.84
N LEU A 252 -10.28 -2.84 -12.81
CA LEU A 252 -9.47 -4.06 -12.77
C LEU A 252 -10.32 -5.33 -12.65
N GLN A 253 -11.53 -5.23 -12.11
CA GLN A 253 -12.46 -6.33 -11.91
C GLN A 253 -13.49 -6.48 -13.03
N GLU A 254 -13.71 -5.46 -13.88
CA GLU A 254 -14.66 -5.49 -14.98
C GLU A 254 -14.27 -6.54 -16.04
N GLU A 255 -15.17 -7.48 -16.28
CA GLU A 255 -14.87 -8.75 -16.94
C GLU A 255 -14.88 -8.75 -18.47
N LYS A 256 -15.54 -7.78 -19.10
CA LYS A 256 -16.04 -8.03 -20.47
C LYS A 256 -15.45 -7.13 -21.52
N LEU A 257 -14.69 -6.13 -21.15
CA LEU A 257 -14.44 -5.03 -22.07
C LEU A 257 -12.98 -4.91 -22.53
N TYR A 258 -12.01 -5.43 -21.74
CA TYR A 258 -10.57 -5.41 -22.09
C TYR A 258 -9.81 -6.52 -21.40
N ALA A 259 -8.72 -6.95 -22.02
CA ALA A 259 -7.77 -7.85 -21.42
C ALA A 259 -6.58 -7.06 -20.83
N PHE A 260 -6.17 -7.41 -19.62
CA PHE A 260 -4.94 -6.91 -19.02
C PHE A 260 -3.76 -7.76 -19.48
N VAL A 261 -2.77 -7.12 -20.06
CA VAL A 261 -1.58 -7.80 -20.59
C VAL A 261 -0.38 -7.47 -19.72
N GLY A 262 0.33 -8.47 -19.28
CA GLY A 262 1.57 -8.32 -18.53
C GLY A 262 2.63 -9.34 -18.94
N PHE A 263 3.85 -9.17 -18.45
CA PHE A 263 4.94 -10.11 -18.65
C PHE A 263 5.27 -10.80 -17.34
N SER A 264 5.14 -12.15 -17.29
CA SER A 264 5.40 -12.96 -16.07
C SER A 264 4.56 -12.58 -14.83
N ILE A 265 3.37 -12.10 -15.04
CA ILE A 265 2.53 -11.36 -14.08
C ILE A 265 1.77 -12.26 -13.06
N GLY A 266 2.00 -13.56 -13.06
CA GLY A 266 1.30 -14.45 -12.11
C GLY A 266 1.52 -14.07 -10.65
N GLY A 267 2.76 -13.68 -10.29
CA GLY A 267 3.11 -13.20 -8.94
C GLY A 267 2.49 -11.84 -8.60
N ASP A 268 2.40 -10.97 -9.59
CA ASP A 268 1.89 -9.61 -9.44
C ASP A 268 0.41 -9.61 -9.08
N LYS A 269 -0.37 -10.46 -9.75
CA LYS A 269 -1.80 -10.67 -9.45
C LYS A 269 -2.02 -11.07 -8.00
N GLN A 270 -1.24 -12.02 -7.50
CA GLN A 270 -1.36 -12.48 -6.12
C GLN A 270 -1.05 -11.35 -5.16
N LYS A 271 0.03 -10.62 -5.39
CA LYS A 271 0.43 -9.51 -4.53
C LYS A 271 -0.53 -8.33 -4.58
N LEU A 272 -1.09 -8.00 -5.75
CA LEU A 272 -2.14 -6.98 -5.86
C LEU A 272 -3.41 -7.40 -5.11
N ALA A 273 -3.82 -8.68 -5.20
CA ALA A 273 -4.97 -9.20 -4.48
C ALA A 273 -4.80 -9.12 -2.95
N GLU A 274 -3.59 -9.35 -2.44
CA GLU A 274 -3.25 -9.17 -1.02
C GLU A 274 -3.51 -7.73 -0.53
N PHE A 275 -3.51 -6.76 -1.45
CA PHE A 275 -3.80 -5.34 -1.22
C PHE A 275 -5.23 -4.93 -1.61
N GLY A 276 -6.10 -5.88 -1.98
CA GLY A 276 -7.48 -5.61 -2.36
C GLY A 276 -7.66 -5.02 -3.76
N LEU A 277 -6.62 -5.11 -4.61
CA LEU A 277 -6.67 -4.79 -6.04
C LEU A 277 -6.65 -6.10 -6.84
N GLU A 278 -7.80 -6.76 -6.93
CA GLU A 278 -7.94 -7.97 -7.73
C GLU A 278 -8.09 -7.62 -9.20
N ILE A 279 -7.23 -8.20 -10.04
CA ILE A 279 -7.42 -8.23 -11.50
C ILE A 279 -8.23 -9.47 -11.82
N ASN A 280 -9.29 -9.31 -12.61
CA ASN A 280 -10.12 -10.42 -13.03
C ASN A 280 -9.27 -11.51 -13.71
N PRO A 281 -9.26 -12.73 -13.16
CA PRO A 281 -8.40 -13.80 -13.65
C PRO A 281 -8.75 -14.25 -15.07
N ASN A 282 -9.98 -14.00 -15.55
CA ASN A 282 -10.44 -14.40 -16.88
C ASN A 282 -10.00 -13.42 -17.98
N ASN A 283 -9.61 -12.21 -17.62
CA ASN A 283 -9.26 -11.14 -18.57
C ASN A 283 -7.77 -10.84 -18.57
N PHE A 284 -6.96 -11.84 -18.27
CA PHE A 284 -5.55 -11.65 -18.10
C PHE A 284 -4.73 -12.43 -19.15
N ILE A 285 -3.78 -11.72 -19.76
CA ILE A 285 -2.85 -12.30 -20.74
C ILE A 285 -1.44 -12.20 -20.16
N ASP A 286 -0.83 -13.33 -19.89
CA ASP A 286 0.60 -13.42 -19.60
C ASP A 286 1.36 -13.60 -20.91
N MET A 287 2.00 -12.53 -21.36
CA MET A 287 2.70 -12.49 -22.64
C MET A 287 3.87 -13.49 -22.69
N GLN A 288 4.57 -13.71 -21.58
CA GLN A 288 5.67 -14.67 -21.50
C GLN A 288 5.20 -16.09 -21.85
N ARG A 289 3.97 -16.44 -21.47
CA ARG A 289 3.40 -17.79 -21.70
C ARG A 289 2.68 -17.92 -23.04
N LYS A 290 2.37 -16.79 -23.68
CA LYS A 290 1.57 -16.77 -24.91
C LYS A 290 2.38 -16.57 -26.18
N TRP A 291 3.57 -15.98 -26.06
CA TRP A 291 4.39 -15.64 -27.23
C TRP A 291 5.79 -16.22 -27.12
N LYS A 292 6.24 -16.84 -28.19
CA LYS A 292 7.60 -17.36 -28.35
C LYS A 292 8.34 -16.58 -29.43
N ASP A 293 9.66 -16.56 -29.32
CA ASP A 293 10.52 -16.00 -30.36
C ASP A 293 10.33 -16.81 -31.68
N PRO A 294 9.88 -16.19 -32.76
CA PRO A 294 9.68 -16.89 -34.03
C PRO A 294 10.93 -17.49 -34.64
N LYS A 295 12.13 -17.05 -34.22
CA LYS A 295 13.42 -17.53 -34.73
C LYS A 295 13.87 -18.86 -34.13
N ASN A 296 13.54 -19.11 -32.87
CA ASN A 296 14.08 -20.26 -32.13
C ASN A 296 13.01 -21.07 -31.36
N ASP A 297 11.73 -20.67 -31.43
CA ASP A 297 10.57 -21.27 -30.75
C ASP A 297 10.70 -21.33 -29.22
N LYS A 298 11.50 -20.43 -28.62
CA LYS A 298 11.66 -20.34 -27.16
C LYS A 298 10.85 -19.19 -26.59
N TYR A 299 10.41 -19.33 -25.34
CA TYR A 299 9.83 -18.22 -24.60
C TYR A 299 10.92 -17.19 -24.27
N TYR A 300 10.52 -15.94 -24.25
CA TYR A 300 11.40 -14.85 -23.86
C TYR A 300 11.65 -14.83 -22.36
N ASP A 301 12.87 -14.48 -21.97
CA ASP A 301 13.26 -14.42 -20.55
C ASP A 301 12.91 -13.08 -19.89
N SER A 302 12.68 -12.04 -20.68
CA SER A 302 12.34 -10.71 -20.15
C SER A 302 11.45 -9.89 -21.08
N LEU A 303 10.72 -8.93 -20.49
CA LEU A 303 9.96 -7.94 -21.26
C LEU A 303 10.83 -7.17 -22.24
N ALA A 304 12.07 -6.80 -21.84
CA ALA A 304 13.00 -6.08 -22.70
C ALA A 304 13.36 -6.87 -23.96
N ASP A 305 13.52 -8.19 -23.84
CA ASP A 305 13.81 -9.07 -24.98
C ASP A 305 12.62 -9.16 -25.93
N VAL A 306 11.39 -9.28 -25.42
CA VAL A 306 10.18 -9.24 -26.25
C VAL A 306 10.07 -7.91 -26.95
N ALA A 307 10.12 -6.81 -26.22
CA ALA A 307 9.95 -5.47 -26.77
C ALA A 307 11.06 -5.13 -27.78
N GLY A 308 12.30 -5.57 -27.51
CA GLY A 308 13.41 -5.47 -28.44
C GLY A 308 13.18 -6.22 -29.76
N GLY A 309 12.61 -7.43 -29.64
CA GLY A 309 12.35 -8.29 -30.80
C GLY A 309 11.11 -7.89 -31.63
N VAL A 310 10.05 -7.38 -31.00
CA VAL A 310 8.78 -7.10 -31.69
C VAL A 310 8.48 -5.63 -31.94
N ILE A 311 9.09 -4.71 -31.17
CA ILE A 311 8.91 -3.25 -31.34
C ILE A 311 10.18 -2.65 -31.95
N HIS A 312 11.25 -2.53 -31.14
CA HIS A 312 12.49 -1.88 -31.55
C HIS A 312 13.64 -2.22 -30.59
N PRO A 313 14.89 -2.41 -31.07
CA PRO A 313 16.07 -2.70 -30.23
C PRO A 313 16.36 -1.68 -29.13
N PHE A 314 15.76 -0.50 -29.16
CA PHE A 314 15.81 0.49 -28.09
C PHE A 314 15.43 -0.11 -26.74
N TYR A 315 14.42 -1.00 -26.70
CA TYR A 315 13.88 -1.57 -25.48
C TYR A 315 14.76 -2.65 -24.85
N GLU A 316 15.65 -3.28 -25.58
CA GLU A 316 16.62 -4.25 -25.04
C GLU A 316 17.50 -3.65 -23.93
N ARG A 317 17.68 -2.31 -23.97
CA ARG A 317 18.53 -1.59 -23.02
C ARG A 317 17.80 -1.16 -21.75
N MET A 318 16.50 -1.37 -21.65
CA MET A 318 15.68 -0.91 -20.52
C MET A 318 16.16 -1.47 -19.19
N LYS A 319 16.44 -2.78 -19.11
CA LYS A 319 16.98 -3.44 -17.92
C LYS A 319 18.28 -2.82 -17.38
N LYS A 320 19.10 -2.23 -18.25
CA LYS A 320 20.41 -1.68 -17.87
C LYS A 320 20.34 -0.27 -17.30
N LYS A 321 19.18 0.40 -17.38
CA LYS A 321 19.01 1.79 -16.93
C LYS A 321 18.73 1.93 -15.44
N MET A 322 18.17 0.90 -14.79
CA MET A 322 17.93 0.91 -13.35
C MET A 322 19.07 0.28 -12.57
N LYS A 323 19.55 0.97 -11.56
CA LYS A 323 20.52 0.45 -10.62
C LYS A 323 19.82 -0.36 -9.54
N ARG A 324 20.52 -1.31 -8.90
CA ARG A 324 19.96 -2.12 -7.81
C ARG A 324 19.41 -1.25 -6.66
N GLU A 325 20.07 -0.12 -6.39
CA GLU A 325 19.64 0.82 -5.34
C GLU A 325 18.31 1.52 -5.66
N ASP A 326 18.04 1.77 -6.95
CA ASP A 326 16.80 2.41 -7.37
C ASP A 326 15.58 1.53 -7.05
N HIS A 327 15.70 0.20 -7.12
CA HIS A 327 14.63 -0.73 -6.76
C HIS A 327 14.20 -0.66 -5.28
N LYS A 328 15.00 -0.04 -4.41
CA LYS A 328 14.66 0.18 -3.00
C LYS A 328 13.78 1.40 -2.78
N LEU A 329 13.65 2.26 -3.79
CA LEU A 329 13.00 3.57 -3.68
C LEU A 329 11.52 3.58 -4.07
N TRP A 330 10.94 2.44 -4.47
CA TRP A 330 9.54 2.37 -4.90
C TRP A 330 8.52 2.77 -3.83
N ALA A 331 8.89 2.83 -2.57
CA ALA A 331 8.05 3.30 -1.47
C ALA A 331 8.29 4.77 -1.09
N THR A 332 9.22 5.48 -1.74
CA THR A 332 9.50 6.89 -1.43
C THR A 332 8.43 7.83 -2.01
N SER A 333 8.09 8.89 -1.30
CA SER A 333 7.08 9.86 -1.73
C SER A 333 7.68 11.29 -1.76
N PRO A 334 7.51 12.02 -2.87
CA PRO A 334 7.06 11.57 -4.19
C PRO A 334 8.08 10.67 -4.88
N LEU A 335 7.63 9.85 -5.85
CA LEU A 335 8.56 9.04 -6.65
C LEU A 335 9.52 9.93 -7.47
N PRO A 336 10.81 9.55 -7.54
CA PRO A 336 11.78 10.19 -8.43
C PRO A 336 11.39 10.05 -9.92
N ASP A 337 11.72 11.04 -10.74
CA ASP A 337 11.38 11.08 -12.17
C ASP A 337 11.94 9.91 -12.97
N ASN A 338 13.14 9.46 -12.64
CA ASN A 338 13.74 8.30 -13.29
C ASN A 338 12.93 7.02 -13.05
N LEU A 339 12.35 6.84 -11.85
CA LEU A 339 11.49 5.69 -11.54
C LEU A 339 10.12 5.82 -12.23
N ILE A 340 9.53 7.01 -12.25
CA ILE A 340 8.28 7.27 -12.97
C ILE A 340 8.47 6.99 -14.45
N THR A 341 9.58 7.45 -15.04
CA THR A 341 9.92 7.21 -16.43
C THR A 341 10.11 5.72 -16.72
N TYR A 342 10.85 5.02 -15.85
CA TYR A 342 11.07 3.57 -16.00
C TYR A 342 9.73 2.81 -15.98
N ALA A 343 8.91 3.03 -14.96
CA ALA A 343 7.61 2.38 -14.80
C ALA A 343 6.67 2.64 -16.00
N GLY A 344 6.62 3.88 -16.48
CA GLY A 344 5.83 4.23 -17.65
C GLY A 344 6.30 3.54 -18.94
N ILE A 345 7.62 3.45 -19.16
CA ILE A 345 8.18 2.78 -20.32
C ILE A 345 7.95 1.27 -20.28
N ASP A 346 8.02 0.63 -19.10
CA ASP A 346 7.76 -0.80 -18.94
C ASP A 346 6.30 -1.13 -19.27
N ALA A 347 5.33 -0.36 -18.75
CA ALA A 347 3.93 -0.52 -19.09
C ALA A 347 3.63 -0.25 -20.57
N TYR A 348 4.28 0.76 -21.18
CA TYR A 348 4.17 1.02 -22.60
C TYR A 348 4.76 -0.12 -23.44
N ALA A 349 5.94 -0.62 -23.09
CA ALA A 349 6.56 -1.73 -23.77
C ALA A 349 5.69 -2.99 -23.73
N THR A 350 5.06 -3.25 -22.59
CA THR A 350 4.08 -4.34 -22.42
C THR A 350 2.90 -4.17 -23.36
N TYR A 351 2.25 -3.00 -23.35
CA TYR A 351 1.13 -2.68 -24.21
C TYR A 351 1.49 -2.80 -25.71
N LYS A 352 2.54 -2.11 -26.13
CA LYS A 352 2.97 -2.03 -27.54
C LYS A 352 3.43 -3.37 -28.07
N SER A 353 4.15 -4.16 -27.25
CA SER A 353 4.56 -5.52 -27.64
C SER A 353 3.37 -6.39 -27.94
N TRP A 354 2.37 -6.41 -27.05
CA TRP A 354 1.18 -7.23 -27.29
C TRP A 354 0.37 -6.74 -28.48
N LYS A 355 0.20 -5.43 -28.65
CA LYS A 355 -0.46 -4.86 -29.82
C LYS A 355 0.19 -5.31 -31.14
N THR A 356 1.52 -5.34 -31.16
CA THR A 356 2.29 -5.80 -32.31
C THR A 356 2.11 -7.31 -32.54
N ILE A 357 2.20 -8.11 -31.47
CA ILE A 357 2.01 -9.56 -31.50
C ILE A 357 0.59 -9.90 -32.00
N ASP A 358 -0.43 -9.26 -31.44
CA ASP A 358 -1.83 -9.47 -31.82
C ASP A 358 -2.05 -9.19 -33.31
N ASN A 359 -1.51 -8.10 -33.83
CA ASN A 359 -1.56 -7.77 -35.26
C ASN A 359 -0.86 -8.83 -36.12
N ILE A 360 0.28 -9.37 -35.68
CA ILE A 360 1.00 -10.44 -36.40
C ILE A 360 0.13 -11.70 -36.42
N VAL A 361 -0.40 -12.12 -35.30
CA VAL A 361 -1.21 -13.34 -35.17
C VAL A 361 -2.50 -13.22 -35.99
N THR A 362 -3.22 -12.10 -35.85
CA THR A 362 -4.46 -11.83 -36.60
C THR A 362 -4.20 -11.71 -38.08
N GLY A 363 -3.15 -11.00 -38.49
CA GLY A 363 -2.75 -10.87 -39.87
C GLY A 363 -2.32 -12.19 -40.55
N LEU A 364 -1.75 -13.11 -39.80
CA LEU A 364 -1.43 -14.46 -40.28
C LEU A 364 -2.69 -15.32 -40.41
N SER A 365 -3.66 -15.16 -39.52
CA SER A 365 -4.96 -15.86 -39.63
C SER A 365 -5.75 -15.46 -40.87
N LEU A 366 -5.76 -14.17 -41.22
CA LEU A 366 -6.43 -13.66 -42.44
C LEU A 366 -5.79 -14.14 -43.75
N LYS A 367 -4.48 -14.47 -43.75
CA LYS A 367 -3.78 -15.01 -44.93
C LYS A 367 -3.93 -16.53 -45.10
N ARG A 368 -4.45 -17.23 -44.11
CA ARG A 368 -4.71 -18.69 -44.17
C ARG A 368 -6.16 -19.04 -44.40
N SER A 369 -7.07 -18.08 -44.39
CA SER A 369 -8.49 -18.21 -44.76
C SER A 369 -8.73 -17.74 -46.20
#